data_0d1d12d40cd0af115ef0936d2284174b
#
_entry.id   0d1d12d40cd0af115ef0936d2284174b
#
_cell.length_a   1.000
_cell.length_b   1.000
_cell.length_c   1.000
_cell.angle_alpha   90.00
_cell.angle_beta   90.00
_cell.angle_gamma   90.00
#
_symmetry.space_group_name_H-M   'P 1'
#
loop_
_entity.id
_entity.type
_entity.pdbx_description
1 polymer ?
#
loop_
_entity_poly.entity_id
_entity_poly.type
_entity_poly.pdbx_seq_one_letter_code
_entity_poly.pdbx_strand_id
1 'polypeptide(L)'
;MTEVSRRTMIKASGAAAILPVVQDELCSHRPPPTAVALRDDPPAGTTAPASQVKTTYLFFNDEEAAFIEAAVARLIPKDDQWGGALEAGVPNYMDKQLGGAWGVGERLYRSGPWQQGTPSQGYQLPFTPAELFHTALAAINNQLAAAGTPFAKMSPDQQDAYLKKLEAGGQNLNGVPSDEFFAQLWELTLEGYFSDPVYGGNRDMVSWRMIGFPGAYASYYDIVDQHGIKITGPPTSLGEDLYRHIHIDPNIPAYAPPNNK
;
A
#
# COMPACT_ATOMS: atom_id res chain seq x y z
N MET A 1 44.95 23.65 -6.77
CA MET A 1 44.13 22.56 -6.18
C MET A 1 43.34 21.95 -7.29
N THR A 2 43.75 20.80 -7.79
CA THR A 2 43.13 20.12 -8.93
C THR A 2 41.96 19.26 -8.40
N GLU A 3 40.75 19.54 -8.85
CA GLU A 3 39.56 18.73 -8.56
C GLU A 3 39.72 17.32 -9.16
N VAL A 4 39.69 16.32 -8.31
CA VAL A 4 39.72 14.91 -8.73
C VAL A 4 38.26 14.51 -9.08
N SER A 5 38.03 14.29 -10.38
CA SER A 5 36.74 13.84 -10.88
C SER A 5 36.35 12.46 -10.34
N ARG A 6 35.06 12.26 -10.03
CA ARG A 6 34.50 10.97 -9.56
C ARG A 6 34.81 9.79 -10.47
N ARG A 7 35.04 10.02 -11.76
CA ARG A 7 35.48 9.00 -12.73
C ARG A 7 36.91 8.49 -12.51
N THR A 8 37.78 9.29 -11.90
CA THR A 8 39.18 8.92 -11.64
C THR A 8 39.28 8.04 -10.40
N MET A 9 38.36 8.18 -9.45
CA MET A 9 38.35 7.36 -8.23
C MET A 9 37.95 5.90 -8.48
N ILE A 10 37.09 5.64 -9.47
CA ILE A 10 36.61 4.29 -9.81
C ILE A 10 37.66 3.47 -10.56
N LYS A 11 38.61 4.12 -11.22
CA LYS A 11 39.67 3.45 -11.96
C LYS A 11 40.89 3.00 -11.12
N ALA A 12 40.99 3.48 -9.88
CA ALA A 12 42.14 3.18 -9.01
C ALA A 12 41.92 1.94 -8.12
N SER A 13 40.71 1.33 -8.10
CA SER A 13 40.39 0.18 -7.24
C SER A 13 40.42 -1.18 -7.95
N GLY A 14 40.92 -1.25 -9.19
CA GLY A 14 40.85 -2.42 -10.05
C GLY A 14 42.18 -3.17 -10.22
N ALA A 15 42.97 -3.39 -9.17
CA ALA A 15 44.14 -4.24 -9.24
C ALA A 15 44.22 -5.11 -7.98
N ALA A 16 43.53 -6.25 -7.99
CA ALA A 16 43.75 -7.32 -7.01
C ALA A 16 43.55 -8.69 -7.67
N ALA A 17 44.68 -9.36 -7.83
CA ALA A 17 44.96 -10.80 -7.75
C ALA A 17 43.98 -11.79 -8.42
N ILE A 18 44.45 -12.31 -9.54
CA ILE A 18 44.01 -13.57 -10.16
C ILE A 18 44.56 -14.73 -9.32
N LEU A 19 43.69 -15.48 -8.64
CA LEU A 19 43.99 -16.81 -8.11
C LEU A 19 43.46 -17.85 -9.09
N PRO A 20 44.18 -18.97 -9.34
CA PRO A 20 43.73 -19.98 -10.28
C PRO A 20 42.57 -20.78 -9.73
N VAL A 21 41.50 -20.87 -10.52
CA VAL A 21 40.33 -21.72 -10.26
C VAL A 21 40.76 -23.16 -10.55
N VAL A 22 40.73 -24.00 -9.52
CA VAL A 22 40.79 -25.45 -9.65
C VAL A 22 39.45 -25.92 -10.22
N GLN A 23 39.47 -26.48 -11.42
CA GLN A 23 38.34 -27.19 -11.99
C GLN A 23 38.13 -28.49 -11.24
N ASP A 24 37.06 -28.60 -10.48
CA ASP A 24 36.59 -29.89 -9.99
C ASP A 24 35.39 -30.30 -10.84
N GLU A 25 35.63 -31.29 -11.70
CA GLU A 25 34.62 -31.98 -12.48
C GLU A 25 33.76 -32.86 -11.57
N LEU A 26 32.58 -32.39 -11.22
CA LEU A 26 31.49 -33.25 -10.69
C LEU A 26 30.12 -32.71 -11.12
N CYS A 27 29.87 -32.67 -12.42
CA CYS A 27 28.52 -32.59 -12.95
C CYS A 27 27.89 -33.98 -12.93
N SER A 28 27.35 -34.39 -11.80
CA SER A 28 26.44 -35.52 -11.74
C SER A 28 25.11 -35.14 -12.38
N HIS A 29 24.73 -35.92 -13.38
CA HIS A 29 23.47 -35.85 -14.11
C HIS A 29 22.29 -35.85 -13.13
N ARG A 30 21.66 -34.70 -12.98
CA ARG A 30 20.31 -34.60 -12.35
C ARG A 30 19.28 -34.81 -13.45
N PRO A 31 18.43 -35.82 -13.37
CA PRO A 31 17.33 -35.99 -14.35
C PRO A 31 16.42 -34.75 -14.31
N PRO A 32 15.82 -34.36 -15.44
CA PRO A 32 14.88 -33.26 -15.47
C PRO A 32 13.69 -33.55 -14.54
N PRO A 33 13.15 -32.53 -13.83
CA PRO A 33 12.00 -32.73 -12.96
C PRO A 33 10.85 -33.26 -13.82
N THR A 34 10.32 -34.40 -13.43
CA THR A 34 9.10 -34.99 -14.00
C THR A 34 7.98 -33.96 -13.88
N ALA A 35 7.33 -33.67 -15.01
CA ALA A 35 6.17 -32.79 -15.03
C ALA A 35 5.14 -33.29 -14.03
N VAL A 36 4.97 -32.53 -12.93
CA VAL A 36 3.88 -32.77 -11.99
C VAL A 36 2.60 -32.41 -12.72
N ALA A 37 1.75 -33.43 -12.93
CA ALA A 37 0.43 -33.24 -13.49
C ALA A 37 -0.31 -32.18 -12.65
N LEU A 38 -0.85 -31.15 -13.34
CA LEU A 38 -1.76 -30.19 -12.76
C LEU A 38 -2.88 -30.97 -12.07
N ARG A 39 -3.00 -30.84 -10.77
CA ARG A 39 -4.17 -31.36 -10.03
C ARG A 39 -5.38 -30.56 -10.54
N ASP A 40 -6.37 -31.29 -10.99
CA ASP A 40 -7.69 -30.74 -11.26
C ASP A 40 -8.19 -30.00 -10.03
N ASP A 41 -8.57 -28.74 -10.19
CA ASP A 41 -9.19 -27.95 -9.14
C ASP A 41 -10.46 -28.66 -8.66
N PRO A 42 -10.70 -28.74 -7.36
CA PRO A 42 -11.95 -29.28 -6.85
C PRO A 42 -13.13 -28.40 -7.34
N PRO A 43 -14.31 -28.99 -7.64
CA PRO A 43 -15.46 -28.25 -8.11
C PRO A 43 -15.84 -27.17 -7.09
N ALA A 44 -16.16 -25.99 -7.60
CA ALA A 44 -16.56 -24.83 -6.82
C ALA A 44 -17.67 -25.19 -5.82
N GLY A 45 -17.26 -25.33 -4.55
CA GLY A 45 -18.18 -25.56 -3.46
C GLY A 45 -19.04 -24.32 -3.23
N THR A 46 -20.30 -24.56 -2.96
CA THR A 46 -21.34 -23.59 -2.59
C THR A 46 -20.83 -22.58 -1.56
N THR A 47 -20.64 -21.36 -1.98
CA THR A 47 -20.25 -20.25 -1.09
C THR A 47 -21.37 -19.97 -0.10
N ALA A 48 -21.12 -20.26 1.17
CA ALA A 48 -21.92 -19.74 2.25
C ALA A 48 -21.87 -18.19 2.19
N PRO A 49 -22.95 -17.46 2.55
CA PRO A 49 -22.92 -16.02 2.55
C PRO A 49 -21.79 -15.56 3.49
N ALA A 50 -20.90 -14.74 2.96
CA ALA A 50 -19.79 -14.18 3.73
C ALA A 50 -20.40 -13.44 4.92
N SER A 51 -20.27 -14.02 6.10
CA SER A 51 -20.54 -13.31 7.35
C SER A 51 -19.61 -12.10 7.34
N GLN A 52 -20.18 -10.90 7.47
CA GLN A 52 -19.40 -9.67 7.57
C GLN A 52 -18.60 -9.74 8.88
N VAL A 53 -17.40 -10.28 8.78
CA VAL A 53 -16.45 -10.23 9.89
C VAL A 53 -16.08 -8.77 10.04
N LYS A 54 -16.54 -8.15 11.15
CA LYS A 54 -16.17 -6.77 11.47
C LYS A 54 -14.63 -6.72 11.52
N THR A 55 -14.03 -5.92 10.65
CA THR A 55 -12.59 -5.70 10.66
C THR A 55 -12.21 -5.03 11.99
N THR A 56 -11.29 -5.61 12.72
CA THR A 56 -10.77 -5.03 13.96
C THR A 56 -9.51 -4.25 13.61
N TYR A 57 -9.56 -2.95 13.83
CA TYR A 57 -8.40 -2.07 13.68
C TYR A 57 -7.63 -2.03 15.02
N LEU A 58 -6.31 -1.86 14.95
CA LEU A 58 -5.43 -1.76 16.11
C LEU A 58 -5.12 -0.30 16.45
N PHE A 59 -5.06 0.54 15.43
CA PHE A 59 -4.78 1.96 15.55
C PHE A 59 -6.05 2.81 15.62
N PHE A 60 -6.97 2.63 14.67
CA PHE A 60 -8.20 3.40 14.63
C PHE A 60 -9.23 2.91 15.66
N ASN A 61 -9.84 3.85 16.38
CA ASN A 61 -11.07 3.56 17.11
C ASN A 61 -12.29 3.44 16.16
N ASP A 62 -13.44 3.01 16.67
CA ASP A 62 -14.64 2.75 15.85
C ASP A 62 -15.12 4.00 15.08
N GLU A 63 -15.02 5.20 15.64
CA GLU A 63 -15.46 6.45 15.00
C GLU A 63 -14.48 6.90 13.93
N GLU A 64 -13.19 6.78 14.18
CA GLU A 64 -12.12 7.06 13.22
C GLU A 64 -12.17 6.09 12.05
N ALA A 65 -12.34 4.80 12.35
CA ALA A 65 -12.48 3.76 11.33
C ALA A 65 -13.69 4.03 10.42
N ALA A 66 -14.83 4.39 10.99
CA ALA A 66 -16.04 4.71 10.20
C ALA A 66 -15.81 5.91 9.26
N PHE A 67 -15.07 6.93 9.71
CA PHE A 67 -14.69 8.05 8.83
C PHE A 67 -13.76 7.57 7.70
N ILE A 68 -12.70 6.85 8.02
CA ILE A 68 -11.70 6.38 7.05
C ILE A 68 -12.34 5.45 6.02
N GLU A 69 -13.14 4.48 6.44
CA GLU A 69 -13.83 3.56 5.52
C GLU A 69 -14.73 4.32 4.52
N ALA A 70 -15.51 5.27 5.02
CA ALA A 70 -16.37 6.09 4.18
C ALA A 70 -15.57 7.02 3.26
N ALA A 71 -14.48 7.61 3.75
CA ALA A 71 -13.63 8.51 2.97
C ALA A 71 -12.93 7.80 1.82
N VAL A 72 -12.26 6.66 2.09
CA VAL A 72 -11.55 5.92 1.03
C VAL A 72 -12.50 5.37 -0.02
N ALA A 73 -13.74 4.99 0.37
CA ALA A 73 -14.77 4.56 -0.57
C ALA A 73 -15.22 5.68 -1.53
N ARG A 74 -15.05 6.96 -1.12
CA ARG A 74 -15.31 8.12 -2.01
C ARG A 74 -14.11 8.50 -2.83
N LEU A 75 -12.91 8.38 -2.29
CA LEU A 75 -11.65 8.73 -2.97
C LEU A 75 -11.35 7.79 -4.15
N ILE A 76 -11.49 6.48 -3.94
CA ILE A 76 -11.38 5.48 -5.01
C ILE A 76 -12.60 4.56 -4.91
N PRO A 77 -13.70 4.94 -5.57
CA PRO A 77 -14.93 4.14 -5.55
C PRO A 77 -14.77 2.86 -6.37
N LYS A 78 -15.51 1.82 -5.99
CA LYS A 78 -15.66 0.63 -6.83
C LYS A 78 -16.48 0.95 -8.08
N ASP A 79 -16.22 0.23 -9.14
CA ASP A 79 -17.03 0.20 -10.35
C ASP A 79 -17.51 -1.22 -10.66
N ASP A 80 -18.12 -1.41 -11.84
CA ASP A 80 -18.66 -2.71 -12.27
C ASP A 80 -17.58 -3.76 -12.57
N GLN A 81 -16.32 -3.34 -12.75
CA GLN A 81 -15.21 -4.20 -13.13
C GLN A 81 -14.20 -4.39 -12.00
N TRP A 82 -13.99 -3.35 -11.17
CA TRP A 82 -12.90 -3.32 -10.20
C TRP A 82 -13.39 -2.88 -8.81
N GLY A 83 -12.84 -3.51 -7.79
CA GLY A 83 -13.03 -3.08 -6.40
C GLY A 83 -12.36 -1.74 -6.15
N GLY A 84 -13.01 -0.90 -5.34
CA GLY A 84 -12.46 0.37 -4.88
C GLY A 84 -11.50 0.21 -3.69
N ALA A 85 -11.11 1.36 -3.10
CA ALA A 85 -10.17 1.37 -1.98
C ALA A 85 -10.69 0.60 -0.75
N LEU A 86 -12.00 0.64 -0.49
CA LEU A 86 -12.57 -0.09 0.64
C LEU A 86 -12.45 -1.61 0.43
N GLU A 87 -12.84 -2.10 -0.75
CA GLU A 87 -12.77 -3.51 -1.11
C GLU A 87 -11.31 -4.01 -1.18
N ALA A 88 -10.40 -3.16 -1.63
CA ALA A 88 -8.97 -3.43 -1.65
C ALA A 88 -8.32 -3.48 -0.26
N GLY A 89 -9.06 -3.14 0.81
CA GLY A 89 -8.55 -3.19 2.18
C GLY A 89 -7.65 -2.01 2.55
N VAL A 90 -7.77 -0.87 1.88
CA VAL A 90 -6.97 0.33 2.17
C VAL A 90 -7.05 0.79 3.63
N PRO A 91 -8.22 0.76 4.31
CA PRO A 91 -8.27 1.10 5.74
C PRO A 91 -7.37 0.23 6.61
N ASN A 92 -7.25 -1.06 6.30
CA ASN A 92 -6.35 -1.96 7.02
C ASN A 92 -4.86 -1.65 6.72
N TYR A 93 -4.52 -1.24 5.49
CA TYR A 93 -3.19 -0.73 5.18
C TYR A 93 -2.87 0.50 6.04
N MET A 94 -3.76 1.49 6.07
CA MET A 94 -3.59 2.71 6.87
C MET A 94 -3.41 2.40 8.35
N ASP A 95 -4.25 1.51 8.90
CA ASP A 95 -4.18 1.08 10.30
C ASP A 95 -2.80 0.53 10.67
N LYS A 96 -2.26 -0.34 9.80
CA LYS A 96 -0.92 -0.93 9.99
C LYS A 96 0.21 0.09 9.86
N GLN A 97 0.13 1.00 8.88
CA GLN A 97 1.16 2.02 8.69
C GLN A 97 1.18 3.01 9.85
N LEU A 98 0.01 3.51 10.24
CA LEU A 98 -0.13 4.48 11.33
C LEU A 98 0.16 3.87 12.71
N GLY A 99 -0.19 2.61 12.93
CA GLY A 99 0.15 1.86 14.14
C GLY A 99 1.59 1.35 14.18
N GLY A 100 2.34 1.47 13.10
CA GLY A 100 3.70 0.98 12.95
C GLY A 100 4.79 2.02 13.18
N ALA A 101 6.03 1.66 12.88
CA ALA A 101 7.22 2.49 13.05
C ALA A 101 7.15 3.82 12.28
N TRP A 102 6.56 3.81 11.08
CA TRP A 102 6.34 5.03 10.31
C TRP A 102 5.36 5.97 11.01
N GLY A 103 4.25 5.45 11.52
CA GLY A 103 3.23 6.25 12.22
C GLY A 103 3.77 6.97 13.46
N VAL A 104 4.64 6.32 14.24
CA VAL A 104 5.29 6.97 15.40
C VAL A 104 6.45 7.86 15.02
N GLY A 105 6.75 8.00 13.73
CA GLY A 105 7.78 8.91 13.23
C GLY A 105 9.21 8.46 13.49
N GLU A 106 9.49 7.14 13.51
CA GLU A 106 10.83 6.60 13.81
C GLU A 106 11.94 7.21 12.94
N ARG A 107 11.63 7.55 11.68
CA ARG A 107 12.60 8.13 10.74
C ARG A 107 12.37 9.60 10.43
N LEU A 108 11.47 10.26 11.16
CA LEU A 108 11.20 11.68 10.98
C LEU A 108 12.13 12.53 11.83
N TYR A 109 12.62 13.63 11.23
CA TYR A 109 13.31 14.67 11.98
C TYR A 109 12.27 15.49 12.75
N ARG A 110 12.32 15.42 14.08
CA ARG A 110 11.32 16.01 14.99
C ARG A 110 11.79 17.20 15.79
N SER A 111 12.93 17.77 15.45
CA SER A 111 13.43 18.95 16.14
C SER A 111 13.04 20.21 15.37
N GLY A 112 12.25 21.09 16.03
CA GLY A 112 11.92 22.40 15.46
C GLY A 112 13.16 23.32 15.35
N PRO A 113 13.02 24.53 14.81
CA PRO A 113 11.74 25.19 14.50
C PRO A 113 11.05 24.65 13.24
N TRP A 114 9.71 24.58 13.29
CA TRP A 114 8.87 24.15 12.17
C TRP A 114 8.65 25.33 11.24
N GLN A 115 9.24 25.29 10.07
CA GLN A 115 9.10 26.30 9.02
C GLN A 115 8.53 25.66 7.77
N GLN A 116 7.72 26.42 7.04
CA GLN A 116 7.16 25.94 5.77
C GLN A 116 8.28 25.52 4.82
N GLY A 117 8.22 24.26 4.37
CA GLY A 117 9.12 23.72 3.37
C GLY A 117 8.66 23.97 1.93
N THR A 118 9.41 23.44 0.99
CA THR A 118 8.96 23.32 -0.41
C THR A 118 7.96 22.17 -0.54
N PRO A 119 7.12 22.13 -1.59
CA PRO A 119 6.14 21.05 -1.79
C PRO A 119 6.74 19.63 -1.79
N SER A 120 8.01 19.50 -2.15
CA SER A 120 8.71 18.20 -2.16
C SER A 120 9.27 17.74 -0.81
N GLN A 121 9.18 18.56 0.23
CA GLN A 121 9.72 18.25 1.57
C GLN A 121 8.69 17.63 2.51
N GLY A 122 7.44 17.48 2.06
CA GLY A 122 6.33 17.03 2.90
C GLY A 122 5.93 18.07 3.95
N TYR A 123 5.04 17.68 4.85
CA TYR A 123 4.55 18.59 5.88
C TYR A 123 5.64 18.90 6.92
N GLN A 124 5.59 20.14 7.43
CA GLN A 124 6.50 20.64 8.46
C GLN A 124 5.69 21.01 9.72
N LEU A 125 5.17 19.98 10.41
CA LEU A 125 4.34 20.13 11.59
C LEU A 125 4.93 19.34 12.77
N PRO A 126 4.63 19.73 14.02
CA PRO A 126 5.13 19.02 15.21
C PRO A 126 4.38 17.70 15.49
N PHE A 127 3.79 17.11 14.51
CA PHE A 127 3.02 15.86 14.61
C PHE A 127 3.73 14.72 13.88
N THR A 128 3.75 13.53 14.49
CA THR A 128 3.99 12.30 13.77
C THR A 128 2.79 11.97 12.89
N PRO A 129 2.91 11.08 11.89
CA PRO A 129 1.75 10.66 11.10
C PRO A 129 0.57 10.16 11.96
N ALA A 130 0.86 9.36 12.99
CA ALA A 130 -0.16 8.87 13.92
C ALA A 130 -0.83 10.01 14.70
N GLU A 131 -0.05 10.93 15.27
CA GLU A 131 -0.57 12.10 15.99
C GLU A 131 -1.40 13.01 15.07
N LEU A 132 -0.96 13.21 13.82
CA LEU A 132 -1.67 14.01 12.83
C LEU A 132 -3.06 13.41 12.54
N PHE A 133 -3.14 12.11 12.29
CA PHE A 133 -4.39 11.43 12.00
C PHE A 133 -5.34 11.46 13.21
N HIS A 134 -4.90 11.05 14.38
CA HIS A 134 -5.74 11.09 15.59
C HIS A 134 -6.24 12.49 15.91
N THR A 135 -5.36 13.51 15.82
CA THR A 135 -5.72 14.89 16.13
C THR A 135 -6.75 15.43 15.14
N ALA A 136 -6.53 15.21 13.85
CA ALA A 136 -7.43 15.68 12.81
C ALA A 136 -8.78 14.94 12.85
N LEU A 137 -8.77 13.61 12.97
CA LEU A 137 -9.99 12.80 13.03
C LEU A 137 -10.83 13.12 14.26
N ALA A 138 -10.22 13.31 15.42
CA ALA A 138 -10.92 13.75 16.63
C ALA A 138 -11.60 15.11 16.42
N ALA A 139 -10.90 16.08 15.80
CA ALA A 139 -11.48 17.39 15.50
C ALA A 139 -12.65 17.30 14.53
N ILE A 140 -12.50 16.51 13.45
CA ILE A 140 -13.55 16.27 12.46
C ILE A 140 -14.77 15.60 13.11
N ASN A 141 -14.58 14.50 13.83
CA ASN A 141 -15.67 13.75 14.45
C ASN A 141 -16.42 14.60 15.48
N ASN A 142 -15.71 15.41 16.29
CA ASN A 142 -16.35 16.34 17.23
C ASN A 142 -17.19 17.42 16.51
N GLN A 143 -16.69 17.99 15.42
CA GLN A 143 -17.43 18.99 14.63
C GLN A 143 -18.69 18.38 14.01
N LEU A 144 -18.58 17.17 13.46
CA LEU A 144 -19.69 16.48 12.81
C LEU A 144 -20.73 15.96 13.82
N ALA A 145 -20.28 15.51 14.99
CA ALA A 145 -21.16 15.14 16.08
C ALA A 145 -21.99 16.34 16.57
N ALA A 146 -21.35 17.51 16.73
CA ALA A 146 -22.04 18.75 17.08
C ALA A 146 -23.04 19.18 16.00
N ALA A 147 -22.78 18.88 14.72
CA ALA A 147 -23.70 19.10 13.60
C ALA A 147 -24.78 18.01 13.48
N GLY A 148 -24.74 16.96 14.30
CA GLY A 148 -25.73 15.88 14.35
C GLY A 148 -25.62 14.84 13.21
N THR A 149 -24.62 14.93 12.35
CA THR A 149 -24.49 14.00 11.23
C THR A 149 -23.03 13.52 11.09
N PRO A 150 -22.70 12.32 11.58
CA PRO A 150 -21.40 11.70 11.35
C PRO A 150 -21.12 11.53 9.85
N PHE A 151 -19.85 11.66 9.45
CA PHE A 151 -19.45 11.59 8.03
C PHE A 151 -19.97 10.33 7.32
N ALA A 152 -19.83 9.17 7.94
CA ALA A 152 -20.27 7.89 7.36
C ALA A 152 -21.80 7.81 7.13
N LYS A 153 -22.59 8.70 7.74
CA LYS A 153 -24.04 8.77 7.56
C LYS A 153 -24.50 9.84 6.56
N MET A 154 -23.57 10.60 6.01
CA MET A 154 -23.85 11.59 4.97
C MET A 154 -24.18 10.91 3.64
N SER A 155 -24.94 11.61 2.78
CA SER A 155 -25.10 11.16 1.39
C SER A 155 -23.76 11.22 0.64
N PRO A 156 -23.59 10.45 -0.45
CA PRO A 156 -22.37 10.49 -1.26
C PRO A 156 -21.97 11.90 -1.69
N ASP A 157 -22.92 12.72 -2.13
CA ASP A 157 -22.65 14.10 -2.55
C ASP A 157 -22.19 14.99 -1.38
N GLN A 158 -22.75 14.76 -0.18
CA GLN A 158 -22.32 15.48 1.02
C GLN A 158 -20.92 15.06 1.46
N GLN A 159 -20.60 13.77 1.36
CA GLN A 159 -19.25 13.25 1.64
C GLN A 159 -18.23 13.86 0.67
N ASP A 160 -18.53 13.88 -0.63
CA ASP A 160 -17.66 14.47 -1.64
C ASP A 160 -17.46 15.98 -1.42
N ALA A 161 -18.51 16.70 -1.09
CA ALA A 161 -18.45 18.12 -0.76
C ALA A 161 -17.59 18.37 0.50
N TYR A 162 -17.69 17.50 1.50
CA TYR A 162 -16.91 17.60 2.71
C TYR A 162 -15.42 17.32 2.46
N LEU A 163 -15.09 16.28 1.69
CA LEU A 163 -13.71 15.96 1.32
C LEU A 163 -13.08 17.09 0.50
N LYS A 164 -13.82 17.67 -0.47
CA LYS A 164 -13.37 18.85 -1.22
C LYS A 164 -13.15 20.07 -0.33
N LYS A 165 -13.93 20.22 0.74
CA LYS A 165 -13.73 21.29 1.70
C LYS A 165 -12.46 21.08 2.53
N LEU A 166 -12.12 19.84 2.90
CA LEU A 166 -10.85 19.53 3.56
C LEU A 166 -9.67 19.82 2.63
N GLU A 167 -9.76 19.38 1.38
CA GLU A 167 -8.75 19.60 0.32
C GLU A 167 -8.48 21.09 0.08
N ALA A 168 -9.54 21.90 0.04
CA ALA A 168 -9.42 23.35 -0.18
C ALA A 168 -8.70 24.09 0.97
N GLY A 169 -8.49 23.45 2.09
CA GLY A 169 -7.79 24.05 3.23
C GLY A 169 -8.64 25.05 4.03
N GLY A 170 -7.95 25.83 4.84
CA GLY A 170 -8.55 26.93 5.63
C GLY A 170 -9.23 26.51 6.91
N GLN A 171 -9.30 25.23 7.24
CA GLN A 171 -9.77 24.74 8.52
C GLN A 171 -8.58 24.33 9.40
N ASN A 172 -8.68 24.63 10.68
CA ASN A 172 -7.72 24.15 11.67
C ASN A 172 -8.33 22.98 12.45
N LEU A 173 -7.75 21.82 12.27
CA LEU A 173 -8.15 20.57 12.95
C LEU A 173 -7.27 20.36 14.18
N ASN A 174 -7.45 21.18 15.21
CA ASN A 174 -6.65 21.17 16.45
C ASN A 174 -5.14 21.32 16.22
N GLY A 175 -4.74 22.20 15.30
CA GLY A 175 -3.34 22.45 14.95
C GLY A 175 -2.89 21.77 13.66
N VAL A 176 -3.69 20.87 13.10
CA VAL A 176 -3.46 20.28 11.80
C VAL A 176 -4.26 21.05 10.74
N PRO A 177 -3.62 21.62 9.70
CA PRO A 177 -4.33 22.20 8.56
C PRO A 177 -5.15 21.11 7.83
N SER A 178 -6.37 21.45 7.38
CA SER A 178 -7.26 20.47 6.74
C SER A 178 -6.74 19.95 5.40
N ASP A 179 -6.08 20.80 4.63
CA ASP A 179 -5.43 20.43 3.36
C ASP A 179 -4.26 19.46 3.58
N GLU A 180 -3.49 19.66 4.65
CA GLU A 180 -2.42 18.73 4.99
C GLU A 180 -2.96 17.36 5.41
N PHE A 181 -4.00 17.34 6.26
CA PHE A 181 -4.68 16.09 6.59
C PHE A 181 -5.23 15.39 5.34
N PHE A 182 -5.88 16.14 4.43
CA PHE A 182 -6.40 15.57 3.19
C PHE A 182 -5.29 15.03 2.29
N ALA A 183 -4.17 15.74 2.16
CA ALA A 183 -3.03 15.29 1.39
C ALA A 183 -2.47 13.96 1.91
N GLN A 184 -2.31 13.84 3.23
CA GLN A 184 -1.85 12.59 3.86
C GLN A 184 -2.89 11.45 3.70
N LEU A 185 -4.18 11.75 3.84
CA LEU A 185 -5.26 10.79 3.61
C LEU A 185 -5.26 10.28 2.16
N TRP A 186 -5.09 11.18 1.20
CA TRP A 186 -5.04 10.85 -0.22
C TRP A 186 -3.80 10.00 -0.56
N GLU A 187 -2.62 10.41 -0.08
CA GLU A 187 -1.36 9.69 -0.27
C GLU A 187 -1.45 8.25 0.25
N LEU A 188 -1.87 8.08 1.50
CA LEU A 188 -2.05 6.73 2.08
C LEU A 188 -3.14 5.92 1.39
N THR A 189 -4.17 6.57 0.82
CA THR A 189 -5.18 5.88 0.01
C THR A 189 -4.58 5.31 -1.25
N LEU A 190 -3.78 6.10 -1.97
CA LEU A 190 -3.07 5.64 -3.17
C LEU A 190 -2.06 4.55 -2.85
N GLU A 191 -1.23 4.78 -1.83
CA GLU A 191 -0.25 3.79 -1.39
C GLU A 191 -0.92 2.46 -1.06
N GLY A 192 -1.95 2.46 -0.22
CA GLY A 192 -2.66 1.25 0.17
C GLY A 192 -3.37 0.55 -0.99
N TYR A 193 -3.88 1.33 -1.95
CA TYR A 193 -4.55 0.78 -3.13
C TYR A 193 -3.58 0.10 -4.09
N PHE A 194 -2.35 0.60 -4.21
CA PHE A 194 -1.32 0.07 -5.12
C PHE A 194 -0.19 -0.70 -4.40
N SER A 195 -0.24 -0.82 -3.08
CA SER A 195 0.76 -1.56 -2.31
C SER A 195 0.82 -3.04 -2.68
N ASP A 196 1.91 -3.69 -2.29
CA ASP A 196 1.90 -5.15 -2.25
C ASP A 196 0.92 -5.63 -1.16
N PRO A 197 0.09 -6.66 -1.43
CA PRO A 197 -0.86 -7.23 -0.45
C PRO A 197 -0.25 -7.60 0.90
N VAL A 198 1.04 -7.88 0.96
CA VAL A 198 1.76 -8.20 2.21
C VAL A 198 1.66 -7.06 3.24
N TYR A 199 1.48 -5.83 2.79
CA TYR A 199 1.32 -4.65 3.66
C TYR A 199 -0.13 -4.40 4.09
N GLY A 200 -1.08 -5.21 3.62
CA GLY A 200 -2.47 -5.20 4.07
C GLY A 200 -3.46 -4.42 3.22
N GLY A 201 -3.00 -3.77 2.15
CA GLY A 201 -3.82 -3.16 1.10
C GLY A 201 -3.90 -4.02 -0.15
N ASN A 202 -4.41 -3.44 -1.24
CA ASN A 202 -4.46 -4.06 -2.58
C ASN A 202 -4.86 -5.55 -2.57
N ARG A 203 -5.88 -5.87 -1.79
CA ARG A 203 -6.36 -7.25 -1.62
C ARG A 203 -6.60 -7.89 -2.97
N ASP A 204 -6.18 -9.15 -3.12
CA ASP A 204 -6.25 -9.90 -4.38
C ASP A 204 -5.54 -9.21 -5.55
N MET A 205 -4.64 -8.27 -5.26
CA MET A 205 -3.90 -7.50 -6.28
C MET A 205 -4.85 -6.80 -7.28
N VAL A 206 -6.00 -6.31 -6.79
CA VAL A 206 -7.06 -5.74 -7.63
C VAL A 206 -6.55 -4.58 -8.47
N SER A 207 -5.80 -3.66 -7.89
CA SER A 207 -5.23 -2.52 -8.60
C SER A 207 -4.16 -2.94 -9.61
N TRP A 208 -3.32 -3.90 -9.26
CA TRP A 208 -2.29 -4.43 -10.17
C TRP A 208 -2.90 -5.12 -11.39
N ARG A 209 -3.98 -5.89 -11.19
CA ARG A 209 -4.74 -6.49 -12.29
C ARG A 209 -5.39 -5.42 -13.17
N MET A 210 -5.93 -4.38 -12.57
CA MET A 210 -6.57 -3.27 -13.27
C MET A 210 -5.60 -2.56 -14.21
N ILE A 211 -4.37 -2.28 -13.76
CA ILE A 211 -3.36 -1.56 -14.56
C ILE A 211 -2.44 -2.49 -15.36
N GLY A 212 -2.56 -3.81 -15.20
CA GLY A 212 -1.67 -4.78 -15.86
C GLY A 212 -0.26 -4.82 -15.26
N PHE A 213 -0.10 -4.45 -13.99
CA PHE A 213 1.19 -4.54 -13.30
C PHE A 213 1.47 -6.00 -12.93
N PRO A 214 2.65 -6.55 -13.30
CA PRO A 214 2.95 -7.96 -13.11
C PRO A 214 3.28 -8.36 -11.67
N GLY A 215 3.40 -7.41 -10.75
CA GLY A 215 3.75 -7.67 -9.36
C GLY A 215 5.25 -7.72 -9.09
N ALA A 216 5.59 -8.34 -7.98
CA ALA A 216 6.95 -8.42 -7.48
C ALA A 216 7.71 -9.61 -8.10
N TYR A 217 8.31 -9.41 -9.26
CA TYR A 217 9.26 -10.38 -9.81
C TYR A 217 10.65 -10.10 -9.27
N ALA A 218 11.26 -11.09 -8.66
CA ALA A 218 12.60 -10.96 -8.07
C ALA A 218 13.69 -10.70 -9.12
N SER A 219 13.45 -11.07 -10.38
CA SER A 219 14.45 -10.95 -11.43
C SER A 219 13.82 -10.77 -12.80
N TYR A 220 14.21 -9.71 -13.47
CA TYR A 220 13.93 -9.45 -14.88
C TYR A 220 15.20 -9.66 -15.74
N TYR A 221 16.22 -10.34 -15.24
CA TYR A 221 17.52 -10.48 -15.91
C TYR A 221 17.38 -11.07 -17.31
N ASP A 222 16.54 -12.08 -17.48
CA ASP A 222 16.37 -12.78 -18.75
C ASP A 222 15.66 -11.94 -19.83
N ILE A 223 15.03 -10.85 -19.44
CA ILE A 223 14.22 -10.00 -20.32
C ILE A 223 14.61 -8.53 -20.28
N VAL A 224 15.69 -8.17 -19.56
CA VAL A 224 16.11 -6.77 -19.37
C VAL A 224 16.42 -6.04 -20.68
N ASP A 225 16.92 -6.76 -21.69
CA ASP A 225 17.21 -6.21 -23.01
C ASP A 225 16.02 -6.27 -23.99
N GLN A 226 14.88 -6.83 -23.57
CA GLN A 226 13.70 -6.96 -24.40
C GLN A 226 12.71 -5.82 -24.09
N HIS A 227 12.42 -5.00 -25.10
CA HIS A 227 11.51 -3.87 -24.98
C HIS A 227 10.13 -4.20 -25.56
N GLY A 228 9.07 -3.67 -24.93
CA GLY A 228 7.71 -3.78 -25.42
C GLY A 228 7.10 -5.19 -25.31
N ILE A 229 7.71 -6.09 -24.54
CA ILE A 229 7.10 -7.40 -24.28
C ILE A 229 5.91 -7.25 -23.32
N LYS A 230 4.85 -8.00 -23.60
CA LYS A 230 3.67 -8.07 -22.73
C LYS A 230 3.85 -9.23 -21.75
N ILE A 231 3.92 -8.92 -20.46
CA ILE A 231 3.88 -9.94 -19.41
C ILE A 231 2.43 -10.40 -19.25
N THR A 232 2.18 -11.70 -19.45
CA THR A 232 0.83 -12.28 -19.46
C THR A 232 0.51 -13.14 -18.23
N GLY A 233 1.47 -13.33 -17.33
CA GLY A 233 1.26 -14.06 -16.09
C GLY A 233 0.38 -13.28 -15.09
N PRO A 234 -0.24 -13.97 -14.12
CA PRO A 234 -0.91 -13.30 -13.02
C PRO A 234 0.10 -12.48 -12.21
N PRO A 235 -0.31 -11.36 -11.60
CA PRO A 235 0.59 -10.62 -10.73
C PRO A 235 1.01 -11.48 -9.53
N THR A 236 2.24 -11.27 -9.06
CA THR A 236 2.84 -12.00 -7.94
C THR A 236 3.18 -11.04 -6.80
N SER A 237 2.77 -11.36 -5.58
CA SER A 237 3.08 -10.60 -4.36
C SER A 237 4.41 -11.03 -3.75
N LEU A 238 5.08 -10.12 -3.02
CA LEU A 238 6.24 -10.45 -2.17
C LEU A 238 5.90 -11.48 -1.07
N GLY A 239 4.62 -11.57 -0.68
CA GLY A 239 4.14 -12.57 0.27
C GLY A 239 3.96 -13.98 -0.31
N GLU A 240 4.11 -14.14 -1.64
CA GLU A 240 4.12 -15.44 -2.27
C GLU A 240 5.52 -16.03 -2.19
N ASP A 241 5.65 -17.17 -1.53
CA ASP A 241 6.91 -17.91 -1.51
C ASP A 241 7.12 -18.66 -2.84
N LEU A 242 8.28 -19.36 -2.98
CA LEU A 242 8.61 -20.18 -4.15
C LEU A 242 7.58 -21.27 -4.46
N TYR A 243 6.69 -21.59 -3.52
CA TYR A 243 5.62 -22.57 -3.63
C TYR A 243 4.25 -21.92 -3.83
N ARG A 244 4.18 -20.59 -4.06
CA ARG A 244 2.95 -19.79 -4.17
C ARG A 244 2.09 -19.81 -2.90
N HIS A 245 2.70 -19.96 -1.74
CA HIS A 245 1.99 -19.77 -0.49
C HIS A 245 1.89 -18.26 -0.23
N ILE A 246 0.68 -17.74 -0.30
CA ILE A 246 0.42 -16.36 0.09
C ILE A 246 0.36 -16.35 1.62
N HIS A 247 1.29 -15.66 2.25
CA HIS A 247 1.18 -15.35 3.67
C HIS A 247 0.10 -14.27 3.85
N ILE A 248 -1.16 -14.71 3.83
CA ILE A 248 -2.29 -13.82 4.09
C ILE A 248 -2.34 -13.60 5.60
N ASP A 249 -2.41 -12.33 6.01
CA ASP A 249 -2.76 -12.00 7.38
C ASP A 249 -4.13 -12.63 7.70
N PRO A 250 -4.24 -13.54 8.67
CA PRO A 250 -5.48 -14.26 8.97
C PRO A 250 -6.62 -13.32 9.40
N ASN A 251 -6.30 -12.07 9.75
CA ASN A 251 -7.29 -11.06 10.14
C ASN A 251 -7.90 -10.30 8.94
N ILE A 252 -7.45 -10.55 7.72
CA ILE A 252 -8.03 -9.93 6.54
C ILE A 252 -9.12 -10.86 6.00
N PRO A 253 -10.40 -10.48 6.05
CA PRO A 253 -11.45 -11.29 5.43
C PRO A 253 -11.18 -11.44 3.94
N ALA A 254 -11.24 -12.67 3.45
CA ALA A 254 -11.04 -12.96 2.02
C ALA A 254 -12.06 -12.19 1.18
N TYR A 255 -11.59 -11.41 0.23
CA TYR A 255 -12.45 -10.83 -0.80
C TYR A 255 -12.93 -11.94 -1.72
N ALA A 256 -14.23 -12.13 -1.82
CA ALA A 256 -14.80 -12.98 -2.86
C ALA A 256 -14.92 -12.13 -4.14
N PRO A 257 -14.18 -12.47 -5.22
CA PRO A 257 -14.33 -11.74 -6.48
C PRO A 257 -15.77 -11.86 -6.97
N PRO A 258 -16.32 -10.81 -7.59
CA PRO A 258 -17.64 -10.91 -8.21
C PRO A 258 -17.59 -12.02 -9.25
N ASN A 259 -18.56 -12.95 -9.18
CA ASN A 259 -18.69 -14.02 -10.16
C ASN A 259 -18.82 -13.40 -11.56
N ASN A 260 -17.78 -13.46 -12.35
CA ASN A 260 -17.86 -13.23 -13.78
C ASN A 260 -18.69 -14.37 -14.38
N LYS A 261 -19.97 -14.08 -14.63
CA LYS A 261 -20.80 -14.87 -15.52
C LYS A 261 -20.59 -14.41 -16.95
#